data_28b8e5a5e2168d97c63a0f843ad8dcf9
#
_entry.id   28b8e5a5e2168d97c63a0f843ad8dcf9
#
_cell.length_a   1.000
_cell.length_b   1.000
_cell.length_c   1.000
_cell.angle_alpha   90.00
_cell.angle_beta   90.00
_cell.angle_gamma   90.00
#
_symmetry.space_group_name_H-M   'P 1'
#
loop_
_entity.id
_entity.type
_entity.pdbx_description
1 polymer ?
#
loop_
_entity_poly.entity_id
_entity_poly.type
_entity_poly.pdbx_seq_one_letter_code
_entity_poly.pdbx_strand_id
1 'polypeptide(L)'
;YCSRRQRQMCIRDRYEMMPGEEIDRKMVNNLIEIAPLAFMRGRTLNKSFIILDEAQNTLSTQMKMFLTRLGQNSKMVITGDLSQKDLPDNAKSGMQDAMEKLEKVKDIGFVHLNSSDVCRHTLVEKIINAYDK
;
A
#
# COMPACT_ATOMS: atom_id res chain seq x y z
N TYR A 1 5.21 -8.18 -8.18
CA TYR A 1 4.37 -8.38 -9.38
C TYR A 1 3.00 -7.76 -9.10
N CYS A 2 2.85 -6.47 -9.40
CA CYS A 2 1.53 -5.88 -9.43
C CYS A 2 0.83 -6.45 -10.65
N SER A 3 -0.10 -7.41 -10.46
CA SER A 3 -0.84 -8.03 -11.55
C SER A 3 -1.65 -6.97 -12.30
N ARG A 4 -2.05 -7.23 -13.55
CA ARG A 4 -2.98 -6.36 -14.29
C ARG A 4 -4.25 -6.05 -13.47
N ARG A 5 -4.72 -7.01 -12.66
CA ARG A 5 -5.89 -6.86 -11.78
C ARG A 5 -5.66 -5.85 -10.65
N GLN A 6 -4.50 -5.88 -9.98
CA GLN A 6 -4.18 -4.92 -8.92
C GLN A 6 -4.04 -3.49 -9.47
N ARG A 7 -3.44 -3.33 -10.66
CA ARG A 7 -3.38 -2.02 -11.33
C ARG A 7 -4.77 -1.49 -11.66
N GLN A 8 -5.67 -2.34 -12.15
CA GLN A 8 -7.06 -1.96 -12.43
C GLN A 8 -7.85 -1.63 -11.16
N MET A 9 -7.61 -2.34 -10.06
CA MET A 9 -8.25 -2.07 -8.77
C MET A 9 -7.83 -0.70 -8.22
N CYS A 10 -6.54 -0.41 -8.12
CA CYS A 10 -6.04 0.91 -7.68
C CYS A 10 -6.52 2.07 -8.58
N ILE A 11 -6.73 1.83 -9.86
CA ILE A 11 -7.30 2.83 -10.78
C ILE A 11 -8.77 3.03 -10.47
N ARG A 12 -9.53 1.96 -10.30
CA ARG A 12 -10.98 2.00 -10.07
C ARG A 12 -11.35 2.75 -8.81
N ASP A 13 -10.67 2.49 -7.70
CA ASP A 13 -10.93 3.14 -6.42
C ASP A 13 -10.73 4.66 -6.49
N ARG A 14 -9.84 5.13 -7.35
CA ARG A 14 -9.63 6.57 -7.58
C ARG A 14 -10.78 7.20 -8.35
N TYR A 15 -11.38 6.50 -9.31
CA TYR A 15 -12.56 6.99 -10.03
C TYR A 15 -13.79 7.13 -9.11
N GLU A 16 -13.82 6.44 -7.97
CA GLU A 16 -14.86 6.61 -6.95
C GLU A 16 -14.65 7.89 -6.10
N MET A 17 -13.39 8.35 -5.98
CA MET A 17 -13.04 9.53 -5.17
C MET A 17 -13.00 10.84 -5.96
N MET A 18 -12.83 10.78 -7.28
CA MET A 18 -12.68 11.96 -8.15
C MET A 18 -13.34 11.70 -9.50
N PRO A 19 -13.86 12.76 -10.19
CA PRO A 19 -14.35 12.62 -11.56
C PRO A 19 -13.28 12.02 -12.49
N GLY A 20 -13.68 11.04 -13.31
CA GLY A 20 -12.76 10.29 -14.17
C GLY A 20 -11.91 11.17 -15.08
N GLU A 21 -12.52 12.18 -15.71
CA GLU A 21 -11.83 13.14 -16.56
C GLU A 21 -10.70 13.91 -15.84
N GLU A 22 -10.89 14.18 -14.54
CA GLU A 22 -9.88 14.85 -13.74
C GLU A 22 -8.69 13.93 -13.44
N ILE A 23 -8.95 12.65 -13.16
CA ILE A 23 -7.90 11.65 -12.94
C ILE A 23 -7.09 11.47 -14.22
N ASP A 24 -7.74 11.26 -15.35
CA ASP A 24 -7.09 11.05 -16.63
C ASP A 24 -6.21 12.26 -16.99
N ARG A 25 -6.70 13.47 -16.80
CA ARG A 25 -5.92 14.70 -16.98
C ARG A 25 -4.69 14.75 -16.08
N LYS A 26 -4.84 14.35 -14.80
CA LYS A 26 -3.72 14.33 -13.84
C LYS A 26 -2.69 13.24 -14.18
N MET A 27 -3.13 12.11 -14.70
CA MET A 27 -2.23 11.05 -15.16
C MET A 27 -1.46 11.47 -16.42
N VAL A 28 -2.14 12.08 -17.41
CA VAL A 28 -1.48 12.60 -18.62
C VAL A 28 -0.45 13.67 -18.28
N ASN A 29 -0.72 14.51 -17.30
CA ASN A 29 0.19 15.56 -16.83
C ASN A 29 1.25 15.05 -15.83
N ASN A 30 1.36 13.74 -15.61
CA ASN A 30 2.29 13.11 -14.65
C ASN A 30 2.14 13.62 -13.21
N LEU A 31 0.97 14.13 -12.82
CA LEU A 31 0.66 14.51 -11.45
C LEU A 31 0.26 13.30 -10.60
N ILE A 32 -0.26 12.26 -11.25
CA ILE A 32 -0.55 10.94 -10.66
C ILE A 32 0.17 9.89 -11.48
N GLU A 33 0.98 9.09 -10.82
CA GLU A 33 1.63 7.92 -11.43
C GLU A 33 1.19 6.65 -10.71
N ILE A 34 0.88 5.60 -11.47
CA ILE A 34 0.61 4.27 -10.96
C ILE A 34 1.63 3.33 -11.55
N ALA A 35 2.51 2.83 -10.72
CA ALA A 35 3.60 1.98 -11.18
C ALA A 35 3.76 0.73 -10.31
N PRO A 36 4.11 -0.42 -10.91
CA PRO A 36 4.50 -1.60 -10.16
C PRO A 36 5.74 -1.32 -9.31
N LEU A 37 5.84 -1.97 -8.14
CA LEU A 37 6.97 -1.84 -7.23
C LEU A 37 8.33 -2.11 -7.90
N ALA A 38 8.36 -3.03 -8.86
CA ALA A 38 9.58 -3.37 -9.59
C ALA A 38 10.18 -2.17 -10.38
N PHE A 39 9.34 -1.23 -10.82
CA PHE A 39 9.80 -0.04 -11.55
C PHE A 39 10.30 1.09 -10.66
N MET A 40 10.27 0.91 -9.33
CA MET A 40 10.80 1.89 -8.37
C MET A 40 12.31 1.79 -8.19
N ARG A 41 12.93 0.70 -8.65
CA ARG A 41 14.37 0.49 -8.52
C ARG A 41 15.17 1.58 -9.26
N GLY A 42 16.14 2.18 -8.57
CA GLY A 42 17.00 3.23 -9.13
C GLY A 42 16.36 4.63 -9.20
N ARG A 43 15.12 4.78 -8.76
CA ARG A 43 14.43 6.09 -8.72
C ARG A 43 14.61 6.76 -7.35
N THR A 44 14.52 8.08 -7.35
CA THR A 44 14.36 8.90 -6.13
C THR A 44 13.09 9.73 -6.31
N LEU A 45 12.16 9.58 -5.39
CA LEU A 45 10.83 10.19 -5.47
C LEU A 45 10.82 11.48 -4.64
N ASN A 46 11.12 12.60 -5.28
CA ASN A 46 11.16 13.92 -4.66
C ASN A 46 9.79 14.63 -4.82
N LYS A 47 9.44 15.48 -3.84
CA LYS A 47 8.24 16.33 -3.85
C LYS A 47 6.97 15.51 -4.15
N SER A 48 6.87 14.32 -3.57
CA SER A 48 5.85 13.34 -3.90
C SER A 48 5.11 12.85 -2.65
N PHE A 49 3.85 12.56 -2.81
CA PHE A 49 3.08 11.77 -1.86
C PHE A 49 3.00 10.34 -2.41
N ILE A 50 3.58 9.39 -1.69
CA ILE A 50 3.81 8.04 -2.18
C ILE A 50 2.97 7.07 -1.34
N ILE A 51 2.22 6.20 -2.00
CA ILE A 51 1.42 5.16 -1.32
C ILE A 51 1.89 3.80 -1.84
N LEU A 52 2.25 2.91 -0.92
CA LEU A 52 2.43 1.48 -1.19
C LEU A 52 1.29 0.73 -0.52
N ASP A 53 0.42 0.17 -1.32
CA ASP A 53 -0.71 -0.63 -0.85
C ASP A 53 -0.39 -2.13 -0.92
N GLU A 54 -1.13 -2.96 -0.13
CA GLU A 54 -0.94 -4.42 -0.04
C GLU A 54 0.51 -4.81 0.33
N ALA A 55 1.14 -4.01 1.18
CA ALA A 55 2.56 -4.14 1.51
C ALA A 55 2.93 -5.44 2.25
N GLN A 56 1.96 -6.14 2.85
CA GLN A 56 2.16 -7.45 3.48
C GLN A 56 2.66 -8.50 2.48
N ASN A 57 2.38 -8.31 1.17
CA ASN A 57 2.77 -9.22 0.11
C ASN A 57 4.15 -8.91 -0.50
N THR A 58 4.89 -7.95 0.06
CA THR A 58 6.26 -7.65 -0.34
C THR A 58 7.26 -8.53 0.40
N LEU A 59 8.40 -8.79 -0.24
CA LEU A 59 9.57 -9.38 0.43
C LEU A 59 10.37 -8.29 1.16
N SER A 60 11.16 -8.66 2.18
CA SER A 60 12.00 -7.70 2.94
C SER A 60 12.96 -6.90 2.05
N THR A 61 13.51 -7.54 1.01
CA THR A 61 14.38 -6.85 0.03
C THR A 61 13.63 -5.83 -0.82
N GLN A 62 12.39 -6.13 -1.20
CA GLN A 62 11.54 -5.22 -1.97
C GLN A 62 11.10 -4.04 -1.11
N MET A 63 10.71 -4.28 0.14
CA MET A 63 10.34 -3.24 1.09
C MET A 63 11.52 -2.29 1.35
N LYS A 64 12.71 -2.82 1.65
CA LYS A 64 13.92 -2.02 1.82
C LYS A 64 14.22 -1.19 0.57
N MET A 65 14.16 -1.81 -0.60
CA MET A 65 14.38 -1.12 -1.87
C MET A 65 13.40 0.04 -2.05
N PHE A 66 12.13 -0.15 -1.74
CA PHE A 66 11.09 0.88 -1.88
C PHE A 66 11.25 2.01 -0.87
N LEU A 67 11.44 1.70 0.41
CA LEU A 67 11.63 2.69 1.47
C LEU A 67 12.79 3.64 1.18
N THR A 68 13.85 3.11 0.57
CA THR A 68 15.02 3.90 0.19
C THR A 68 14.83 4.77 -1.06
N ARG A 69 13.63 4.79 -1.63
CA ARG A 69 13.25 5.71 -2.74
C ARG A 69 12.73 7.05 -2.27
N LEU A 70 12.48 7.19 -0.98
CA LEU A 70 11.99 8.44 -0.41
C LEU A 70 13.00 9.56 -0.65
N GLY A 71 12.55 10.57 -1.35
CA GLY A 71 13.34 11.75 -1.69
C GLY A 71 12.97 12.98 -0.85
N GLN A 72 13.58 14.11 -1.16
CA GLN A 72 13.36 15.35 -0.43
C GLN A 72 11.94 15.89 -0.61
N ASN A 73 11.36 16.45 0.45
CA ASN A 73 10.01 17.01 0.47
C ASN A 73 8.92 16.01 0.06
N SER A 74 9.12 14.74 0.41
CA SER A 74 8.19 13.66 0.10
C SER A 74 7.67 13.03 1.37
N LYS A 75 6.45 12.49 1.29
CA LYS A 75 5.83 11.67 2.33
C LYS A 75 5.51 10.30 1.76
N MET A 76 5.75 9.27 2.54
CA MET A 76 5.46 7.89 2.18
C MET A 76 4.46 7.30 3.17
N VAL A 77 3.45 6.66 2.65
CA VAL A 77 2.44 5.90 3.41
C VAL A 77 2.48 4.46 2.92
N ILE A 78 2.54 3.54 3.86
CA ILE A 78 2.54 2.11 3.57
C ILE A 78 1.32 1.51 4.26
N THR A 79 0.48 0.84 3.49
CA THR A 79 -0.72 0.19 3.98
C THR A 79 -0.65 -1.31 3.71
N GLY A 80 -1.28 -2.09 4.57
CA GLY A 80 -1.37 -3.54 4.41
C GLY A 80 -2.01 -4.21 5.60
N ASP A 81 -2.44 -5.43 5.39
CA ASP A 81 -3.06 -6.29 6.40
C ASP A 81 -2.22 -7.57 6.57
N LEU A 82 -1.53 -7.70 7.69
CA LEU A 82 -0.68 -8.86 7.98
C LEU A 82 -1.47 -10.18 8.11
N SER A 83 -2.79 -10.11 8.33
CA SER A 83 -3.66 -11.30 8.36
C SER A 83 -3.95 -11.85 6.96
N GLN A 84 -3.83 -11.02 5.92
CA GLN A 84 -4.10 -11.35 4.51
C GLN A 84 -2.81 -11.55 3.70
N LYS A 85 -1.88 -12.30 4.24
CA LYS A 85 -0.59 -12.55 3.62
C LYS A 85 -0.68 -13.68 2.58
N ASP A 86 -0.38 -13.38 1.32
CA ASP A 86 -0.34 -14.33 0.20
C ASP A 86 1.08 -14.88 -0.09
N LEU A 87 2.01 -14.64 0.81
CA LEU A 87 3.38 -15.17 0.68
C LEU A 87 3.46 -16.62 1.17
N PRO A 88 4.41 -17.43 0.67
CA PRO A 88 4.68 -18.75 1.22
C PRO A 88 4.93 -18.69 2.74
N ASP A 89 4.54 -19.72 3.47
CA ASP A 89 4.62 -19.77 4.95
C ASP A 89 6.02 -19.51 5.51
N ASN A 90 7.05 -19.89 4.77
CA ASN A 90 8.45 -19.68 5.12
C ASN A 90 8.98 -18.28 4.78
N ALA A 91 8.20 -17.43 4.11
CA ALA A 91 8.61 -16.10 3.73
C ALA A 91 8.10 -15.05 4.73
N LYS A 92 9.03 -14.29 5.31
CA LYS A 92 8.68 -13.15 6.16
C LYS A 92 8.18 -11.99 5.29
N SER A 93 7.04 -11.41 5.68
CA SER A 93 6.52 -10.22 5.03
C SER A 93 7.50 -9.05 5.18
N GLY A 94 7.74 -8.34 4.08
CA GLY A 94 8.58 -7.14 4.10
C GLY A 94 7.98 -6.02 4.96
N MET A 95 6.66 -5.92 5.03
CA MET A 95 5.98 -4.99 5.93
C MET A 95 6.25 -5.34 7.40
N GLN A 96 6.11 -6.61 7.78
CA GLN A 96 6.39 -7.05 9.14
C GLN A 96 7.86 -6.81 9.52
N ASP A 97 8.79 -7.16 8.63
CA ASP A 97 10.24 -6.94 8.84
C ASP A 97 10.57 -5.45 8.98
N ALA A 98 9.92 -4.58 8.20
CA ALA A 98 10.09 -3.14 8.29
C ALA A 98 9.55 -2.59 9.62
N MET A 99 8.37 -3.03 10.07
CA MET A 99 7.80 -2.60 11.35
C MET A 99 8.74 -2.91 12.51
N GLU A 100 9.29 -4.13 12.57
CA GLU A 100 10.21 -4.54 13.63
C GLU A 100 11.52 -3.73 13.62
N LYS A 101 12.08 -3.47 12.43
CA LYS A 101 13.37 -2.78 12.29
C LYS A 101 13.29 -1.28 12.46
N LEU A 102 12.16 -0.68 12.12
CA LEU A 102 11.99 0.77 12.05
C LEU A 102 11.23 1.34 13.24
N GLU A 103 10.78 0.50 14.18
CA GLU A 103 10.01 0.91 15.37
C GLU A 103 10.64 2.08 16.14
N LYS A 104 11.97 2.10 16.23
CA LYS A 104 12.73 3.11 16.99
C LYS A 104 13.28 4.24 16.12
N VAL A 105 12.98 4.25 14.84
CA VAL A 105 13.46 5.29 13.93
C VAL A 105 12.58 6.52 14.08
N LYS A 106 13.19 7.67 14.39
CA LYS A 106 12.48 8.95 14.45
C LYS A 106 11.86 9.28 13.10
N ASP A 107 10.76 10.02 13.11
CA ASP A 107 10.01 10.47 11.93
C ASP A 107 9.28 9.35 11.15
N ILE A 108 9.23 8.14 11.72
CA ILE A 108 8.38 7.05 11.24
C ILE A 108 7.28 6.81 12.27
N GLY A 109 6.03 6.95 11.84
CA GLY A 109 4.85 6.66 12.66
C GLY A 109 4.22 5.34 12.27
N PHE A 110 3.70 4.61 13.25
CA PHE A 110 2.93 3.38 13.06
C PHE A 110 1.50 3.59 13.55
N VAL A 111 0.54 3.21 12.74
CA VAL A 111 -0.89 3.25 13.07
C VAL A 111 -1.44 1.86 12.92
N HIS A 112 -2.01 1.33 13.98
CA HIS A 112 -2.69 0.04 13.98
C HIS A 112 -4.19 0.27 14.00
N LEU A 113 -4.87 -0.22 12.97
CA LEU A 113 -6.31 -0.24 12.88
C LEU A 113 -6.82 -1.59 13.37
N ASN A 114 -7.96 -1.58 14.02
CA ASN A 114 -8.60 -2.78 14.57
C ASN A 114 -10.03 -2.93 14.01
N SER A 115 -10.72 -3.98 14.41
CA SER A 115 -12.07 -4.27 13.94
C SER A 115 -13.09 -3.14 14.17
N SER A 116 -12.89 -2.29 15.18
CA SER A 116 -13.78 -1.14 15.44
C SER A 116 -13.58 0.00 14.46
N ASP A 117 -12.45 0.04 13.76
CA ASP A 117 -12.11 1.07 12.77
C ASP A 117 -12.63 0.70 11.36
N VAL A 118 -13.17 -0.51 11.22
CA VAL A 118 -13.64 -1.03 9.93
C VAL A 118 -15.02 -0.46 9.61
N CYS A 119 -15.09 0.33 8.55
CA CYS A 119 -16.33 0.88 8.03
C CYS A 119 -16.86 -0.06 6.93
N ARG A 120 -17.72 -1.01 7.28
CA ARG A 120 -18.33 -1.96 6.33
C ARG A 120 -19.86 -1.95 6.45
N HIS A 121 -20.52 -2.41 5.41
CA HIS A 121 -21.97 -2.63 5.47
C HIS A 121 -22.29 -3.68 6.54
N THR A 122 -23.31 -3.44 7.37
CA THR A 122 -23.69 -4.28 8.51
C THR A 122 -23.93 -5.76 8.13
N LEU A 123 -24.38 -6.02 6.92
CA LEU A 123 -24.56 -7.39 6.41
C LEU A 123 -23.21 -8.08 6.20
N VAL A 124 -22.17 -7.35 5.77
CA VAL A 124 -20.82 -7.91 5.57
C VAL A 124 -20.21 -8.34 6.89
N GLU A 125 -20.39 -7.57 7.97
CA GLU A 125 -19.97 -7.97 9.31
C GLU A 125 -20.64 -9.26 9.77
N LYS A 126 -21.96 -9.38 9.53
CA LYS A 126 -22.71 -10.62 9.86
C LYS A 126 -22.23 -11.82 9.07
N ILE A 127 -21.87 -11.64 7.81
CA ILE A 127 -21.30 -12.70 6.96
C ILE A 127 -19.96 -13.15 7.52
N ILE A 128 -19.03 -12.23 7.77
CA ILE A 128 -17.71 -12.55 8.31
C ILE A 128 -17.84 -13.32 9.63
N ASN A 129 -18.63 -12.80 10.58
CA ASN A 129 -18.87 -13.46 11.86
C ASN A 129 -19.54 -14.86 11.73
N ALA A 130 -20.20 -15.15 10.64
CA ALA A 130 -20.78 -16.47 10.38
C ALA A 130 -19.76 -17.48 9.83
N TYR A 131 -18.73 -16.99 9.11
CA TYR A 131 -17.64 -17.82 8.58
C TYR A 131 -16.53 -18.08 9.58
N ASP A 132 -16.34 -17.19 10.56
CA ASP A 132 -15.31 -17.29 11.59
C ASP A 132 -15.74 -18.19 12.79
N LYS A 133 -16.92 -18.81 12.71
CA LYS A 133 -17.42 -19.82 13.66
C LYS A 133 -17.15 -21.22 13.17
#